data_69dee6591e6f36da4ad01f81dd412c61
#
_entry.id   69dee6591e6f36da4ad01f81dd412c61
#
_cell.length_a   1.000
_cell.length_b   1.000
_cell.length_c   1.000
_cell.angle_alpha   90.00
_cell.angle_beta   90.00
_cell.angle_gamma   90.00
#
_symmetry.space_group_name_H-M   'P 1'
#
loop_
_entity.id
_entity.type
_entity.pdbx_description
1 polymer ?
#
loop_
_entity_poly.entity_id
_entity_poly.type
_entity_poly.pdbx_seq_one_letter_code
_entity_poly.pdbx_strand_id
1 'polypeptide(L)'
;NVLAEQTATNTQLKAHTILSLGFSRCSLAFAKPSSSRMKNLSNKAIATSYPGLVKKYLKQNKIKAEIIKINGSVELTPYIGIADCICDLVSSGATLEANNLIQFKTLMTSEAVLIANAGRKNIQEPKVLSLVKRFEGVINAAESKYVMLNAEEKSINRICKLLPGADSPTIIPLQEKGKVAIHALCTEPVFWETMENLKISGASSILVMPVEKILY
;
A
#
# COMPACT_ATOMS: atom_id res chain seq x y z
N ASN A 1 -6.98 -8.01 1.64
CA ASN A 1 -6.33 -9.28 1.30
C ASN A 1 -6.41 -10.32 2.43
N VAL A 2 -6.10 -9.96 3.71
CA VAL A 2 -6.23 -10.90 4.85
C VAL A 2 -7.64 -11.47 4.96
N LEU A 3 -8.69 -10.65 4.84
CA LEU A 3 -10.07 -11.12 4.88
C LEU A 3 -10.41 -12.03 3.69
N ALA A 4 -9.89 -11.73 2.49
CA ALA A 4 -10.09 -12.59 1.32
C ALA A 4 -9.40 -13.95 1.50
N GLU A 5 -8.18 -13.98 2.04
CA GLU A 5 -7.44 -15.20 2.36
C GLU A 5 -8.14 -16.00 3.49
N GLN A 6 -8.62 -15.32 4.53
CA GLN A 6 -9.37 -15.95 5.62
C GLN A 6 -10.68 -16.57 5.10
N THR A 7 -11.39 -15.87 4.22
CA THR A 7 -12.61 -16.38 3.58
C THR A 7 -12.29 -17.60 2.73
N ALA A 8 -11.22 -17.56 1.93
CA ALA A 8 -10.80 -18.70 1.11
C ALA A 8 -10.40 -19.94 1.92
N THR A 9 -9.95 -19.75 3.18
CA THR A 9 -9.59 -20.89 4.05
C THR A 9 -10.79 -21.48 4.80
N ASN A 10 -11.88 -20.71 4.99
CA ASN A 10 -12.99 -21.09 5.85
C ASN A 10 -14.28 -21.50 5.11
N THR A 11 -14.43 -21.15 3.82
CA THR A 11 -15.69 -21.36 3.10
C THR A 11 -15.49 -21.68 1.63
N GLN A 12 -16.57 -22.18 1.02
CA GLN A 12 -16.71 -22.38 -0.43
C GLN A 12 -16.78 -21.07 -1.24
N LEU A 13 -16.69 -19.90 -0.58
CA LEU A 13 -16.67 -18.60 -1.23
C LEU A 13 -15.30 -18.38 -1.91
N LYS A 14 -15.29 -18.48 -3.22
CA LYS A 14 -14.12 -18.15 -4.03
C LYS A 14 -14.16 -16.65 -4.34
N ALA A 15 -13.36 -15.87 -3.64
CA ALA A 15 -13.16 -14.45 -3.96
C ALA A 15 -11.95 -14.30 -4.90
N HIS A 16 -12.13 -13.56 -5.98
CA HIS A 16 -11.02 -13.15 -6.86
C HIS A 16 -10.67 -11.69 -6.60
N THR A 17 -9.39 -11.42 -6.39
CA THR A 17 -8.86 -10.06 -6.39
C THR A 17 -8.86 -9.53 -7.82
N ILE A 18 -9.53 -8.40 -8.04
CA ILE A 18 -9.61 -7.71 -9.33
C ILE A 18 -8.53 -6.64 -9.41
N LEU A 19 -8.38 -5.86 -8.34
CA LEU A 19 -7.51 -4.69 -8.32
C LEU A 19 -6.92 -4.49 -6.92
N SER A 20 -5.63 -4.18 -6.86
CA SER A 20 -4.97 -3.67 -5.67
C SER A 20 -5.22 -2.17 -5.56
N LEU A 21 -5.62 -1.71 -4.37
CA LEU A 21 -6.02 -0.31 -4.19
C LEU A 21 -4.89 0.58 -3.64
N GLY A 22 -3.76 -0.02 -3.22
CA GLY A 22 -2.55 0.69 -2.81
C GLY A 22 -2.61 1.36 -1.44
N PHE A 23 -3.72 1.25 -0.70
CA PHE A 23 -3.89 1.84 0.63
C PHE A 23 -4.23 0.81 1.71
N SER A 24 -4.38 1.26 2.96
CA SER A 24 -4.60 0.40 4.15
C SER A 24 -3.57 -0.73 4.25
N ARG A 25 -2.31 -0.43 3.96
CA ARG A 25 -1.22 -1.38 4.09
C ARG A 25 -1.04 -1.76 5.55
N CYS A 26 -1.03 -3.05 5.81
CA CYS A 26 -0.83 -3.64 7.13
C CYS A 26 -0.12 -4.99 7.02
N SER A 27 0.27 -5.53 8.14
CA SER A 27 0.79 -6.90 8.22
C SER A 27 -0.02 -7.72 9.22
N LEU A 28 -0.30 -8.97 8.91
CA LEU A 28 -0.71 -9.94 9.91
C LEU A 28 0.57 -10.46 10.56
N ALA A 29 0.74 -10.17 11.84
CA ALA A 29 2.00 -10.39 12.53
C ALA A 29 1.82 -11.01 13.91
N PHE A 30 2.83 -11.76 14.34
CA PHE A 30 2.94 -12.25 15.70
C PHE A 30 3.57 -11.19 16.59
N ALA A 31 2.92 -10.92 17.73
CA ALA A 31 3.43 -10.02 18.75
C ALA A 31 3.34 -10.69 20.13
N LYS A 32 4.25 -10.30 21.03
CA LYS A 32 4.38 -10.83 22.38
C LYS A 32 4.59 -9.70 23.38
N PRO A 33 4.34 -9.90 24.68
CA PRO A 33 4.73 -8.93 25.69
C PRO A 33 6.22 -8.58 25.60
N SER A 34 6.55 -7.31 25.77
CA SER A 34 7.94 -6.82 25.70
C SER A 34 8.84 -7.49 26.76
N SER A 35 8.27 -7.87 27.91
CA SER A 35 8.93 -8.63 28.98
C SER A 35 9.15 -10.10 28.65
N SER A 36 8.48 -10.63 27.60
CA SER A 36 8.55 -12.06 27.26
C SER A 36 9.88 -12.45 26.59
N ARG A 37 10.53 -13.48 27.13
CA ARG A 37 11.75 -14.09 26.57
C ARG A 37 11.47 -15.09 25.42
N MET A 38 10.22 -15.20 24.97
CA MET A 38 9.83 -16.13 23.91
C MET A 38 10.60 -15.83 22.61
N LYS A 39 11.23 -16.87 22.03
CA LYS A 39 12.01 -16.76 20.77
C LYS A 39 11.30 -17.38 19.56
N ASN A 40 10.39 -18.32 19.79
CA ASN A 40 9.65 -19.03 18.74
C ASN A 40 8.23 -19.37 19.18
N LEU A 41 7.43 -19.90 18.26
CA LEU A 41 6.02 -20.23 18.46
C LEU A 41 5.77 -21.66 18.96
N SER A 42 6.80 -22.50 19.08
CA SER A 42 6.64 -23.93 19.42
C SER A 42 6.09 -24.12 20.83
N ASN A 43 5.04 -24.91 20.94
CA ASN A 43 4.32 -25.21 22.18
C ASN A 43 3.78 -23.96 22.90
N LYS A 44 3.38 -22.95 22.13
CA LYS A 44 2.83 -21.69 22.62
C LYS A 44 1.35 -21.59 22.29
N ALA A 45 0.61 -20.89 23.16
CA ALA A 45 -0.76 -20.48 22.92
C ALA A 45 -0.80 -19.15 22.19
N ILE A 46 -1.48 -19.10 21.04
CA ILE A 46 -1.56 -17.96 20.15
C ILE A 46 -3.00 -17.47 20.06
N ALA A 47 -3.30 -16.28 20.55
CA ALA A 47 -4.61 -15.68 20.39
C ALA A 47 -4.70 -14.92 19.05
N THR A 48 -5.81 -15.08 18.35
CA THR A 48 -6.00 -14.44 17.03
C THR A 48 -7.47 -14.38 16.61
N SER A 49 -7.81 -13.35 15.86
CA SER A 49 -9.07 -13.26 15.10
C SER A 49 -9.00 -13.98 13.75
N TYR A 50 -7.82 -14.48 13.34
CA TYR A 50 -7.54 -15.10 12.04
C TYR A 50 -7.05 -16.55 12.15
N PRO A 51 -7.79 -17.45 12.83
CA PRO A 51 -7.31 -18.81 13.13
C PRO A 51 -6.97 -19.65 11.89
N GLY A 52 -7.70 -19.46 10.78
CA GLY A 52 -7.45 -20.18 9.53
C GLY A 52 -6.08 -19.87 8.92
N LEU A 53 -5.70 -18.58 8.91
CA LEU A 53 -4.40 -18.14 8.40
C LEU A 53 -3.26 -18.59 9.29
N VAL A 54 -3.43 -18.45 10.61
CA VAL A 54 -2.43 -18.92 11.58
C VAL A 54 -2.24 -20.43 11.46
N LYS A 55 -3.33 -21.21 11.36
CA LYS A 55 -3.27 -22.66 11.18
C LYS A 55 -2.51 -23.06 9.90
N LYS A 56 -2.78 -22.38 8.77
CA LYS A 56 -2.07 -22.59 7.49
C LYS A 56 -0.59 -22.32 7.65
N TYR A 57 -0.22 -21.21 8.28
CA TYR A 57 1.16 -20.83 8.55
C TYR A 57 1.90 -21.83 9.43
N LEU A 58 1.32 -22.23 10.56
CA LEU A 58 1.90 -23.22 11.47
C LEU A 58 2.14 -24.57 10.77
N LYS A 59 1.16 -25.03 9.97
CA LYS A 59 1.28 -26.26 9.18
C LYS A 59 2.42 -26.20 8.16
N GLN A 60 2.52 -25.10 7.41
CA GLN A 60 3.58 -24.91 6.40
C GLN A 60 4.98 -24.89 7.02
N ASN A 61 5.12 -24.32 8.22
CA ASN A 61 6.40 -24.23 8.94
C ASN A 61 6.67 -25.41 9.90
N LYS A 62 5.77 -26.41 9.94
CA LYS A 62 5.87 -27.59 10.84
C LYS A 62 5.97 -27.21 12.33
N ILE A 63 5.29 -26.12 12.73
CA ILE A 63 5.27 -25.62 14.09
C ILE A 63 4.04 -26.18 14.81
N LYS A 64 4.25 -26.78 16.00
CA LYS A 64 3.17 -27.19 16.91
C LYS A 64 2.89 -26.06 17.89
N ALA A 65 1.69 -25.49 17.85
CA ALA A 65 1.23 -24.42 18.74
C ALA A 65 -0.30 -24.53 18.90
N GLU A 66 -0.81 -24.01 20.01
CA GLU A 66 -2.24 -23.92 20.24
C GLU A 66 -2.79 -22.63 19.63
N ILE A 67 -3.99 -22.67 19.04
CA ILE A 67 -4.65 -21.49 18.47
C ILE A 67 -5.92 -21.21 19.27
N ILE A 68 -5.98 -20.04 19.87
CA ILE A 68 -7.14 -19.56 20.62
C ILE A 68 -7.84 -18.48 19.80
N LYS A 69 -9.06 -18.79 19.36
CA LYS A 69 -9.86 -17.84 18.60
C LYS A 69 -10.46 -16.79 19.53
N ILE A 70 -10.14 -15.52 19.29
CA ILE A 70 -10.68 -14.37 20.01
C ILE A 70 -11.28 -13.38 19.01
N ASN A 71 -12.42 -12.80 19.36
CA ASN A 71 -13.09 -11.76 18.57
C ASN A 71 -12.98 -10.44 19.33
N GLY A 72 -12.06 -9.57 18.91
CA GLY A 72 -11.76 -8.28 19.57
C GLY A 72 -10.84 -8.40 20.79
N SER A 73 -10.18 -7.32 21.15
CA SER A 73 -9.28 -7.17 22.30
C SER A 73 -8.22 -8.29 22.42
N VAL A 74 -7.70 -8.72 21.27
CA VAL A 74 -6.70 -9.80 21.18
C VAL A 74 -5.43 -9.41 21.95
N GLU A 75 -5.09 -8.13 21.95
CA GLU A 75 -3.90 -7.54 22.59
C GLU A 75 -3.88 -7.72 24.12
N LEU A 76 -5.04 -7.93 24.76
CA LEU A 76 -5.12 -8.12 26.20
C LEU A 76 -4.86 -9.58 26.63
N THR A 77 -4.99 -10.53 25.73
CA THR A 77 -4.96 -11.97 26.04
C THR A 77 -3.66 -12.46 26.70
N PRO A 78 -2.46 -11.92 26.39
CA PRO A 78 -1.24 -12.33 27.08
C PRO A 78 -1.20 -11.87 28.54
N TYR A 79 -1.85 -10.75 28.87
CA TYR A 79 -1.83 -10.18 30.23
C TYR A 79 -2.81 -10.86 31.17
N ILE A 80 -3.90 -11.40 30.62
CA ILE A 80 -4.88 -12.18 31.42
C ILE A 80 -4.58 -13.68 31.44
N GLY A 81 -3.41 -14.08 30.89
CA GLY A 81 -2.93 -15.47 30.94
C GLY A 81 -3.65 -16.45 30.01
N ILE A 82 -4.39 -15.94 29.02
CA ILE A 82 -5.08 -16.78 28.01
C ILE A 82 -4.11 -17.26 26.93
N ALA A 83 -3.15 -16.44 26.52
CA ALA A 83 -2.20 -16.77 25.47
C ALA A 83 -0.78 -16.31 25.79
N ASP A 84 0.23 -16.95 25.21
CA ASP A 84 1.63 -16.54 25.31
C ASP A 84 1.94 -15.34 24.37
N CYS A 85 1.24 -15.30 23.23
CA CYS A 85 1.42 -14.26 22.21
C CYS A 85 0.14 -14.11 21.38
N ILE A 86 0.12 -13.10 20.54
CA ILE A 86 -0.99 -12.82 19.64
C ILE A 86 -0.56 -12.92 18.18
N CYS A 87 -1.54 -13.09 17.29
CA CYS A 87 -1.37 -12.86 15.87
C CYS A 87 -2.51 -11.98 15.38
N ASP A 88 -2.20 -10.74 15.02
CA ASP A 88 -3.22 -9.77 14.62
C ASP A 88 -2.69 -8.78 13.55
N LEU A 89 -3.61 -7.95 13.03
CA LEU A 89 -3.26 -6.93 12.04
C LEU A 89 -2.50 -5.78 12.70
N VAL A 90 -1.35 -5.46 12.13
CA VAL A 90 -0.48 -4.36 12.54
C VAL A 90 -0.32 -3.41 11.36
N SER A 91 -0.74 -2.17 11.53
CA SER A 91 -0.52 -1.08 10.57
C SER A 91 0.67 -0.22 11.00
N SER A 92 0.45 0.76 11.85
CA SER A 92 1.51 1.61 12.41
C SER A 92 2.25 1.01 13.61
N GLY A 93 1.68 -0.02 14.25
CA GLY A 93 2.19 -0.58 15.50
C GLY A 93 1.74 0.14 16.78
N ALA A 94 1.04 1.26 16.66
CA ALA A 94 0.61 2.06 17.84
C ALA A 94 -0.20 1.26 18.87
N THR A 95 -1.09 0.37 18.42
CA THR A 95 -1.85 -0.50 19.34
C THR A 95 -0.94 -1.48 20.08
N LEU A 96 0.07 -2.03 19.43
CA LEU A 96 1.04 -2.91 20.07
C LEU A 96 1.83 -2.15 21.13
N GLU A 97 2.33 -0.97 20.78
CA GLU A 97 3.10 -0.12 21.67
C GLU A 97 2.28 0.30 22.90
N ALA A 98 1.05 0.77 22.70
CA ALA A 98 0.14 1.16 23.78
C ALA A 98 -0.17 0.01 24.76
N ASN A 99 -0.08 -1.23 24.29
CA ASN A 99 -0.27 -2.44 25.10
C ASN A 99 1.06 -3.14 25.47
N ASN A 100 2.20 -2.46 25.39
CA ASN A 100 3.53 -3.03 25.69
C ASN A 100 3.80 -4.38 24.98
N LEU A 101 3.31 -4.53 23.75
CA LEU A 101 3.58 -5.68 22.89
C LEU A 101 4.65 -5.31 21.86
N ILE A 102 5.49 -6.27 21.51
CA ILE A 102 6.48 -6.15 20.43
C ILE A 102 6.21 -7.16 19.34
N GLN A 103 6.19 -6.68 18.11
CA GLN A 103 6.15 -7.56 16.94
C GLN A 103 7.48 -8.29 16.80
N PHE A 104 7.44 -9.60 16.59
CA PHE A 104 8.66 -10.38 16.40
C PHE A 104 8.67 -11.22 15.13
N LYS A 105 7.53 -11.40 14.48
CA LYS A 105 7.45 -12.14 13.22
C LYS A 105 6.23 -11.71 12.40
N THR A 106 6.42 -11.46 11.11
CA THR A 106 5.33 -11.20 10.16
C THR A 106 4.88 -12.50 9.53
N LEU A 107 3.56 -12.74 9.51
CA LEU A 107 2.95 -13.88 8.82
C LEU A 107 2.72 -13.54 7.34
N MET A 108 2.11 -12.39 7.05
CA MET A 108 1.89 -11.88 5.71
C MET A 108 1.67 -10.37 5.71
N THR A 109 1.94 -9.73 4.58
CA THR A 109 1.56 -8.35 4.32
C THR A 109 0.21 -8.29 3.61
N SER A 110 -0.53 -7.21 3.80
CA SER A 110 -1.85 -7.02 3.24
C SER A 110 -2.10 -5.55 2.90
N GLU A 111 -2.96 -5.34 1.93
CA GLU A 111 -3.47 -4.02 1.55
C GLU A 111 -4.94 -4.13 1.15
N ALA A 112 -5.62 -3.02 0.97
CA ALA A 112 -6.97 -3.00 0.44
C ALA A 112 -7.00 -3.50 -1.00
N VAL A 113 -7.95 -4.36 -1.32
CA VAL A 113 -8.14 -4.92 -2.67
C VAL A 113 -9.62 -4.91 -3.05
N LEU A 114 -9.89 -4.68 -4.32
CA LEU A 114 -11.21 -4.90 -4.89
C LEU A 114 -11.38 -6.38 -5.19
N ILE A 115 -12.42 -6.99 -4.66
CA ILE A 115 -12.71 -8.41 -4.87
C ILE A 115 -14.05 -8.61 -5.57
N ALA A 116 -14.16 -9.72 -6.32
CA ALA A 116 -15.42 -10.21 -6.86
C ALA A 116 -15.65 -11.66 -6.47
N ASN A 117 -16.93 -12.05 -6.49
CA ASN A 117 -17.32 -13.43 -6.30
C ASN A 117 -17.01 -14.25 -7.56
N ALA A 118 -16.20 -15.30 -7.42
CA ALA A 118 -15.77 -16.17 -8.51
C ALA A 118 -16.89 -16.93 -9.23
N GLY A 119 -18.04 -17.07 -8.60
CA GLY A 119 -19.19 -17.77 -9.19
C GLY A 119 -20.03 -16.93 -10.16
N ARG A 120 -19.76 -15.65 -10.31
CA ARG A 120 -20.51 -14.75 -11.21
C ARG A 120 -19.70 -14.47 -12.48
N LYS A 121 -20.29 -14.82 -13.66
CA LYS A 121 -19.73 -14.53 -14.98
C LYS A 121 -19.56 -13.03 -15.30
N ASN A 122 -19.95 -12.14 -14.40
CA ASN A 122 -20.17 -10.72 -14.62
C ASN A 122 -18.92 -9.84 -14.40
N ILE A 123 -17.74 -10.41 -14.14
CA ILE A 123 -16.50 -9.62 -13.98
C ILE A 123 -16.12 -8.93 -15.31
N GLN A 124 -16.53 -9.52 -16.44
CA GLN A 124 -16.29 -8.97 -17.79
C GLN A 124 -17.43 -8.08 -18.31
N GLU A 125 -18.43 -7.79 -17.49
CA GLU A 125 -19.47 -6.85 -17.90
C GLU A 125 -18.89 -5.45 -18.14
N PRO A 126 -19.30 -4.76 -19.22
CA PRO A 126 -18.78 -3.42 -19.55
C PRO A 126 -18.89 -2.41 -18.40
N LYS A 127 -19.96 -2.51 -17.59
CA LYS A 127 -20.16 -1.65 -16.42
C LYS A 127 -19.12 -1.91 -15.33
N VAL A 128 -18.76 -3.18 -15.08
CA VAL A 128 -17.74 -3.55 -14.08
C VAL A 128 -16.37 -3.10 -14.55
N LEU A 129 -16.02 -3.35 -15.81
CA LEU A 129 -14.76 -2.90 -16.40
C LEU A 129 -14.63 -1.37 -16.37
N SER A 130 -15.71 -0.65 -16.67
CA SER A 130 -15.74 0.81 -16.58
C SER A 130 -15.51 1.30 -15.14
N LEU A 131 -16.08 0.62 -14.15
CA LEU A 131 -15.86 0.94 -12.75
C LEU A 131 -14.41 0.69 -12.33
N VAL A 132 -13.84 -0.45 -12.71
CA VAL A 132 -12.42 -0.79 -12.44
C VAL A 132 -11.50 0.27 -13.03
N LYS A 133 -11.69 0.66 -14.31
CA LYS A 133 -10.91 1.73 -14.94
C LYS A 133 -10.99 3.06 -14.19
N ARG A 134 -12.13 3.39 -13.60
CA ARG A 134 -12.26 4.61 -12.79
C ARG A 134 -11.46 4.52 -11.50
N PHE A 135 -11.44 3.38 -10.82
CA PHE A 135 -10.59 3.16 -9.66
C PHE A 135 -9.10 3.24 -10.02
N GLU A 136 -8.69 2.57 -11.11
CA GLU A 136 -7.31 2.66 -11.63
C GLU A 136 -6.93 4.12 -11.91
N GLY A 137 -7.82 4.88 -12.56
CA GLY A 137 -7.60 6.29 -12.85
C GLY A 137 -7.37 7.17 -11.62
N VAL A 138 -8.04 6.88 -10.51
CA VAL A 138 -7.82 7.58 -9.23
C VAL A 138 -6.54 7.10 -8.54
N ILE A 139 -6.28 5.78 -8.55
CA ILE A 139 -5.08 5.21 -7.93
C ILE A 139 -3.82 5.72 -8.63
N ASN A 140 -3.80 5.69 -9.97
CA ASN A 140 -2.67 6.16 -10.77
C ASN A 140 -2.43 7.67 -10.61
N ALA A 141 -3.50 8.44 -10.35
CA ALA A 141 -3.39 9.87 -10.11
C ALA A 141 -2.82 10.21 -8.72
N ALA A 142 -2.95 9.32 -7.73
CA ALA A 142 -2.65 9.64 -6.33
C ALA A 142 -1.21 10.12 -6.10
N GLU A 143 -0.24 9.51 -6.77
CA GLU A 143 1.17 9.89 -6.69
C GLU A 143 1.61 10.82 -7.83
N SER A 144 0.76 10.99 -8.86
CA SER A 144 1.07 11.81 -10.02
C SER A 144 0.96 13.29 -9.72
N LYS A 145 1.82 14.06 -10.38
CA LYS A 145 1.83 15.53 -10.30
C LYS A 145 1.88 16.12 -11.70
N TYR A 146 1.13 17.19 -11.88
CA TYR A 146 1.29 18.03 -13.06
C TYR A 146 2.28 19.13 -12.74
N VAL A 147 3.42 19.12 -13.42
CA VAL A 147 4.50 20.09 -13.25
C VAL A 147 4.44 21.09 -14.39
N MET A 148 4.46 22.38 -14.04
CA MET A 148 4.61 23.49 -14.98
C MET A 148 5.79 24.33 -14.54
N LEU A 149 6.64 24.70 -15.47
CA LEU A 149 7.79 25.56 -15.20
C LEU A 149 8.20 26.37 -16.43
N ASN A 150 8.93 27.45 -16.23
CA ASN A 150 9.55 28.23 -17.29
C ASN A 150 11.05 27.93 -17.35
N ALA A 151 11.63 27.96 -18.57
CA ALA A 151 13.05 27.76 -18.77
C ALA A 151 13.55 28.44 -20.04
N GLU A 152 14.87 28.57 -20.17
CA GLU A 152 15.51 28.91 -21.45
C GLU A 152 15.52 27.68 -22.38
N GLU A 153 15.33 27.89 -23.67
CA GLU A 153 15.32 26.82 -24.69
C GLU A 153 16.53 25.88 -24.60
N LYS A 154 17.73 26.43 -24.34
CA LYS A 154 18.97 25.65 -24.21
C LYS A 154 18.95 24.67 -23.02
N SER A 155 18.05 24.86 -22.05
CA SER A 155 17.95 24.04 -20.84
C SER A 155 16.92 22.91 -20.94
N ILE A 156 16.11 22.86 -21.99
CA ILE A 156 15.00 21.91 -22.17
C ILE A 156 15.44 20.48 -21.93
N ASN A 157 16.47 20.02 -22.66
CA ASN A 157 16.92 18.63 -22.59
C ASN A 157 17.40 18.21 -21.19
N ARG A 158 18.01 19.14 -20.45
CA ARG A 158 18.48 18.88 -19.09
C ARG A 158 17.32 18.83 -18.12
N ILE A 159 16.37 19.74 -18.25
CA ILE A 159 15.19 19.83 -17.40
C ILE A 159 14.27 18.62 -17.60
N CYS A 160 14.00 18.25 -18.86
CA CYS A 160 13.13 17.11 -19.16
C CYS A 160 13.66 15.77 -18.60
N LYS A 161 14.99 15.61 -18.50
CA LYS A 161 15.59 14.42 -17.87
C LYS A 161 15.42 14.36 -16.35
N LEU A 162 15.12 15.49 -15.71
CA LEU A 162 14.93 15.56 -14.27
C LEU A 162 13.45 15.38 -13.85
N LEU A 163 12.51 15.41 -14.81
CA LEU A 163 11.08 15.24 -14.52
C LEU A 163 10.76 13.75 -14.36
N PRO A 164 10.39 13.28 -13.15
CA PRO A 164 10.27 11.87 -12.85
C PRO A 164 9.04 11.26 -13.53
N GLY A 165 9.24 10.19 -14.31
CA GLY A 165 8.15 9.49 -15.01
C GLY A 165 7.43 10.31 -16.08
N ALA A 166 7.99 11.45 -16.51
CA ALA A 166 7.41 12.27 -17.58
C ALA A 166 7.75 11.65 -18.95
N ASP A 167 6.73 11.22 -19.68
CA ASP A 167 6.89 10.57 -21.00
C ASP A 167 7.16 11.60 -22.10
N SER A 168 6.27 12.57 -22.27
CA SER A 168 6.34 13.58 -23.33
C SER A 168 5.95 14.96 -22.80
N PRO A 169 6.92 15.75 -22.31
CA PRO A 169 6.65 17.12 -21.88
C PRO A 169 6.11 17.99 -23.04
N THR A 170 5.11 18.81 -22.76
CA THR A 170 4.64 19.84 -23.67
C THR A 170 5.51 21.07 -23.55
N ILE A 171 6.03 21.60 -24.66
CA ILE A 171 6.90 22.77 -24.70
C ILE A 171 6.19 23.88 -25.46
N ILE A 172 5.99 25.03 -24.81
CA ILE A 172 5.27 26.19 -25.34
C ILE A 172 6.19 27.40 -25.32
N PRO A 173 6.44 28.05 -26.48
CA PRO A 173 7.20 29.29 -26.51
C PRO A 173 6.53 30.38 -25.65
N LEU A 174 7.31 31.14 -24.91
CA LEU A 174 6.85 32.31 -24.17
C LEU A 174 6.95 33.58 -25.04
N GLN A 175 6.33 34.66 -24.60
CA GLN A 175 6.40 35.95 -25.28
C GLN A 175 7.87 36.45 -25.34
N GLU A 176 8.64 36.18 -24.32
CA GLU A 176 10.09 36.49 -24.28
C GLU A 176 10.85 35.50 -25.14
N LYS A 177 11.56 35.99 -26.18
CA LYS A 177 12.32 35.15 -27.11
C LYS A 177 13.37 34.31 -26.37
N GLY A 178 13.48 33.03 -26.74
CA GLY A 178 14.42 32.08 -26.15
C GLY A 178 13.98 31.50 -24.81
N LYS A 179 12.74 31.80 -24.36
CA LYS A 179 12.12 31.19 -23.19
C LYS A 179 10.90 30.33 -23.56
N VAL A 180 10.74 29.28 -22.81
CA VAL A 180 9.65 28.29 -22.96
C VAL A 180 8.98 27.98 -21.63
N ALA A 181 7.71 27.64 -21.69
CA ALA A 181 7.03 26.92 -20.62
C ALA A 181 7.10 25.41 -20.92
N ILE A 182 7.40 24.63 -19.91
CA ILE A 182 7.42 23.16 -19.97
C ILE A 182 6.33 22.65 -19.06
N HIS A 183 5.46 21.83 -19.61
CA HIS A 183 4.37 21.19 -18.89
C HIS A 183 4.55 19.67 -18.96
N ALA A 184 4.49 18.99 -17.84
CA ALA A 184 4.66 17.55 -17.80
C ALA A 184 3.72 16.90 -16.77
N LEU A 185 3.14 15.77 -17.15
CA LEU A 185 2.55 14.85 -16.21
C LEU A 185 3.66 13.94 -15.67
N CYS A 186 4.01 14.10 -14.39
CA CYS A 186 4.95 13.22 -13.70
C CYS A 186 4.15 12.11 -13.02
N THR A 187 4.39 10.86 -13.42
CA THR A 187 3.70 9.68 -12.86
C THR A 187 4.36 9.15 -11.58
N GLU A 188 5.49 9.74 -11.20
CA GLU A 188 6.21 9.47 -9.98
C GLU A 188 6.19 10.69 -9.05
N PRO A 189 6.38 10.50 -7.73
CA PRO A 189 6.38 11.60 -6.78
C PRO A 189 7.45 12.67 -7.10
N VAL A 190 7.04 13.93 -7.03
CA VAL A 190 7.95 15.08 -7.19
C VAL A 190 8.30 15.62 -5.80
N PHE A 191 9.51 15.37 -5.37
CA PHE A 191 10.03 15.81 -4.07
C PHE A 191 10.69 17.18 -4.15
N TRP A 192 10.95 17.82 -3.01
CA TRP A 192 11.65 19.09 -2.92
C TRP A 192 13.02 19.08 -3.58
N GLU A 193 13.78 17.99 -3.42
CA GLU A 193 15.08 17.79 -4.05
C GLU A 193 15.01 17.87 -5.58
N THR A 194 13.94 17.28 -6.17
CA THR A 194 13.69 17.38 -7.63
C THR A 194 13.47 18.82 -8.04
N MET A 195 12.67 19.59 -7.27
CA MET A 195 12.41 21.01 -7.57
C MET A 195 13.69 21.86 -7.46
N GLU A 196 14.55 21.60 -6.48
CA GLU A 196 15.84 22.26 -6.32
C GLU A 196 16.77 21.97 -7.51
N ASN A 197 16.85 20.71 -7.93
CA ASN A 197 17.63 20.30 -9.10
C ASN A 197 17.12 20.93 -10.41
N LEU A 198 15.81 21.03 -10.57
CA LEU A 198 15.18 21.76 -11.68
C LEU A 198 15.60 23.22 -11.69
N LYS A 199 15.56 23.89 -10.52
CA LYS A 199 15.98 25.29 -10.36
C LYS A 199 17.45 25.50 -10.71
N ILE A 200 18.36 24.64 -10.20
CA ILE A 200 19.78 24.63 -10.53
C ILE A 200 20.00 24.44 -12.03
N SER A 201 19.13 23.68 -12.67
CA SER A 201 19.16 23.42 -14.11
C SER A 201 18.62 24.56 -14.97
N GLY A 202 18.18 25.65 -14.37
CA GLY A 202 17.70 26.86 -15.07
C GLY A 202 16.18 26.94 -15.18
N ALA A 203 15.44 26.12 -14.45
CA ALA A 203 14.00 26.27 -14.33
C ALA A 203 13.62 27.44 -13.42
N SER A 204 12.52 28.10 -13.73
CA SER A 204 11.91 29.16 -12.93
C SER A 204 10.40 28.99 -12.88
N SER A 205 9.74 29.67 -11.94
CA SER A 205 8.28 29.59 -11.80
C SER A 205 7.75 28.16 -11.75
N ILE A 206 8.39 27.29 -10.96
CA ILE A 206 8.04 25.87 -10.87
C ILE A 206 6.78 25.72 -10.06
N LEU A 207 5.73 25.16 -10.67
CA LEU A 207 4.45 24.84 -10.05
C LEU A 207 4.26 23.32 -10.08
N VAL A 208 3.87 22.74 -8.95
CA VAL A 208 3.56 21.31 -8.81
C VAL A 208 2.14 21.19 -8.31
N MET A 209 1.27 20.61 -9.14
CA MET A 209 -0.15 20.49 -8.86
C MET A 209 -0.56 19.05 -8.70
N PRO A 210 -1.44 18.72 -7.74
CA PRO A 210 -1.99 17.37 -7.61
C PRO A 210 -2.85 17.04 -8.83
N VAL A 211 -2.85 15.78 -9.22
CA VAL A 211 -3.74 15.24 -10.25
C VAL A 211 -4.82 14.42 -9.55
N GLU A 212 -6.09 14.73 -9.85
CA GLU A 212 -7.20 14.03 -9.21
C GLU A 212 -7.57 12.71 -9.91
N LYS A 213 -7.46 12.68 -11.23
CA LYS A 213 -7.87 11.54 -12.07
C LYS A 213 -7.05 11.50 -13.34
N ILE A 214 -6.65 10.29 -13.75
CA ILE A 214 -5.99 10.02 -15.02
C ILE A 214 -6.74 8.90 -15.73
N LEU A 215 -7.02 9.06 -17.00
CA LEU A 215 -7.57 8.03 -17.86
C LEU A 215 -6.63 7.83 -19.06
N TYR A 216 -6.11 6.61 -19.22
CA TYR A 216 -5.28 6.19 -20.34
C TYR A 216 -6.11 5.39 -21.36
#